data_c6ab5978cb494ce47a1d64f3750356e0
#
_entry.id   c6ab5978cb494ce47a1d64f3750356e0
#
_cell.length_a   1.000
_cell.length_b   1.000
_cell.length_c   1.000
_cell.angle_alpha   90.00
_cell.angle_beta   90.00
_cell.angle_gamma   90.00
#
_symmetry.space_group_name_H-M   'P 1'
#
loop_
_entity.id
_entity.type
_entity.pdbx_description
1 polymer ?
#
loop_
_entity_poly.entity_id
_entity_poly.type
_entity_poly.pdbx_seq_one_letter_code
_entity_poly.pdbx_strand_id
1 'polypeptide(L)'
;TYTAPGKVITLEVGIHGIPVTMQQSVYDALAGGALSNYWTFGRDSRDASYYNRVVVGALRAVDFICSLPQYNGKALGVTGSSQGGALSVITAALDSRVTFLAAVHPALCDHEAFFKKRACGWPHYFYYYGAPDEKQLETVRYYDTANFARLLNVPGWFSWGYNDEVCPPTSMYAAYNVISSPKELHPYLETGHYWYQEQWDAVSYTHLT
;
A
#
# COMPACT_ATOMS: atom_id res chain seq x y z
N THR A 1 -2.22 -18.47 -5.88
CA THR A 1 -0.77 -18.46 -6.22
C THR A 1 -0.64 -18.62 -7.71
N TYR A 2 -0.11 -17.63 -8.39
CA TYR A 2 0.20 -17.68 -9.81
C TYR A 2 1.70 -17.88 -9.98
N THR A 3 2.09 -18.90 -10.71
CA THR A 3 3.48 -19.08 -11.13
C THR A 3 3.59 -18.60 -12.58
N ALA A 4 4.31 -17.51 -12.80
CA ALA A 4 4.68 -17.13 -14.16
C ALA A 4 5.55 -18.23 -14.81
N PRO A 5 5.41 -18.49 -16.12
CA PRO A 5 6.20 -19.55 -16.76
C PRO A 5 7.69 -19.30 -16.55
N GLY A 6 8.28 -20.13 -15.73
CA GLY A 6 9.70 -20.39 -15.69
C GLY A 6 10.51 -19.83 -14.53
N LYS A 7 10.13 -18.78 -13.75
CA LYS A 7 11.09 -18.25 -12.75
C LYS A 7 10.51 -17.43 -11.60
N VAL A 8 9.25 -17.07 -11.57
CA VAL A 8 8.70 -16.15 -10.54
C VAL A 8 7.53 -16.78 -9.83
N ILE A 9 7.51 -16.71 -8.49
CA ILE A 9 6.36 -17.05 -7.66
C ILE A 9 5.63 -15.74 -7.36
N THR A 10 4.35 -15.66 -7.70
CA THR A 10 3.51 -14.51 -7.38
C THR A 10 2.42 -14.92 -6.40
N LEU A 11 2.25 -14.14 -5.35
CA LEU A 11 1.16 -14.25 -4.41
C LEU A 11 0.37 -12.94 -4.39
N GLU A 12 -0.87 -12.99 -4.81
CA GLU A 12 -1.81 -11.88 -4.65
C GLU A 12 -2.49 -11.97 -3.28
N VAL A 13 -2.52 -10.84 -2.59
CA VAL A 13 -3.04 -10.76 -1.22
C VAL A 13 -4.32 -9.94 -1.19
N GLY A 14 -5.45 -10.59 -0.91
CA GLY A 14 -6.71 -9.91 -0.65
C GLY A 14 -6.78 -9.45 0.81
N ILE A 15 -6.85 -8.14 1.05
CA ILE A 15 -6.81 -7.54 2.40
C ILE A 15 -7.99 -7.90 3.30
N HIS A 16 -9.11 -8.31 2.70
CA HIS A 16 -10.33 -8.65 3.44
C HIS A 16 -10.34 -10.10 3.96
N GLY A 17 -9.44 -10.95 3.47
CA GLY A 17 -9.39 -12.36 3.85
C GLY A 17 -10.60 -13.16 3.35
N ILE A 18 -11.22 -12.72 2.27
CA ILE A 18 -12.35 -13.43 1.60
C ILE A 18 -11.85 -14.12 0.34
N PRO A 19 -12.44 -15.26 -0.06
CA PRO A 19 -12.08 -15.93 -1.31
C PRO A 19 -12.23 -15.02 -2.52
N VAL A 20 -11.33 -15.13 -3.49
CA VAL A 20 -11.34 -14.33 -4.75
C VAL A 20 -12.18 -14.97 -5.87
N THR A 21 -12.81 -16.11 -5.59
CA THR A 21 -13.58 -16.92 -6.56
C THR A 21 -15.08 -16.85 -6.37
N MET A 22 -15.56 -15.91 -5.56
CA MET A 22 -17.00 -15.70 -5.33
C MET A 22 -17.65 -14.98 -6.53
N GLN A 23 -18.96 -15.07 -6.61
CA GLN A 23 -19.71 -14.29 -7.58
C GLN A 23 -19.61 -12.79 -7.27
N GLN A 24 -19.59 -11.95 -8.30
CA GLN A 24 -19.47 -10.49 -8.17
C GLN A 24 -20.51 -9.91 -7.20
N SER A 25 -21.75 -10.40 -7.25
CA SER A 25 -22.81 -9.95 -6.35
C SER A 25 -22.50 -10.10 -4.85
N VAL A 26 -21.64 -11.06 -4.48
CA VAL A 26 -21.20 -11.22 -3.08
C VAL A 26 -20.25 -10.10 -2.70
N TYR A 27 -19.30 -9.75 -3.57
CA TYR A 27 -18.40 -8.63 -3.35
C TYR A 27 -19.13 -7.30 -3.29
N ASP A 28 -20.10 -7.09 -4.17
CA ASP A 28 -20.95 -5.89 -4.19
C ASP A 28 -21.75 -5.76 -2.89
N ALA A 29 -22.33 -6.85 -2.42
CA ALA A 29 -23.05 -6.89 -1.14
C ALA A 29 -22.13 -6.61 0.06
N LEU A 30 -20.92 -7.15 0.06
CA LEU A 30 -19.92 -6.87 1.09
C LEU A 30 -19.46 -5.42 1.06
N ALA A 31 -19.15 -4.88 -0.10
CA ALA A 31 -18.70 -3.51 -0.28
C ALA A 31 -19.78 -2.49 0.13
N GLY A 32 -21.04 -2.74 -0.22
CA GLY A 32 -22.19 -1.92 0.19
C GLY A 32 -22.68 -2.16 1.62
N GLY A 33 -22.22 -3.21 2.28
CA GLY A 33 -22.66 -3.64 3.60
C GLY A 33 -21.53 -3.77 4.61
N ALA A 34 -21.17 -5.01 4.95
CA ALA A 34 -20.25 -5.34 6.05
C ALA A 34 -18.83 -4.75 5.89
N LEU A 35 -18.39 -4.44 4.68
CA LEU A 35 -17.10 -3.81 4.40
C LEU A 35 -17.21 -2.35 4.00
N SER A 36 -18.41 -1.77 4.05
CA SER A 36 -18.59 -0.34 3.76
C SER A 36 -17.76 0.49 4.75
N ASN A 37 -16.91 1.39 4.21
CA ASN A 37 -16.02 2.23 5.03
C ASN A 37 -15.11 1.44 5.99
N TYR A 38 -14.72 0.21 5.64
CA TYR A 38 -13.86 -0.66 6.46
C TYR A 38 -12.59 0.06 7.00
N TRP A 39 -12.08 1.04 6.27
CA TRP A 39 -10.91 1.81 6.66
C TRP A 39 -11.12 2.67 7.92
N THR A 40 -12.36 2.84 8.36
CA THR A 40 -12.71 3.53 9.61
C THR A 40 -12.89 2.59 10.79
N PHE A 41 -12.88 1.27 10.58
CA PHE A 41 -13.15 0.30 11.64
C PHE A 41 -12.03 0.29 12.67
N GLY A 42 -12.39 0.46 13.93
CA GLY A 42 -11.49 0.46 15.07
C GLY A 42 -10.47 1.61 15.07
N ARG A 43 -10.73 2.72 14.38
CA ARG A 43 -9.78 3.83 14.23
C ARG A 43 -9.43 4.58 15.52
N ASP A 44 -10.07 4.28 16.62
CA ASP A 44 -9.81 4.80 17.97
C ASP A 44 -8.83 3.94 18.78
N SER A 45 -8.31 2.87 18.17
CA SER A 45 -7.35 1.97 18.79
C SER A 45 -6.41 1.37 17.74
N ARG A 46 -5.10 1.43 17.97
CA ARG A 46 -4.11 0.79 17.09
C ARG A 46 -4.35 -0.70 16.93
N ASP A 47 -4.70 -1.38 18.02
CA ASP A 47 -4.88 -2.84 18.01
C ASP A 47 -6.21 -3.26 17.38
N ALA A 48 -7.27 -2.45 17.55
CA ALA A 48 -8.59 -2.71 16.97
C ALA A 48 -8.73 -2.20 15.53
N SER A 49 -7.82 -1.36 15.06
CA SER A 49 -7.84 -0.82 13.70
C SER A 49 -7.89 -1.92 12.65
N TYR A 50 -8.74 -1.73 11.64
CA TYR A 50 -8.77 -2.64 10.49
C TYR A 50 -7.40 -2.83 9.85
N TYR A 51 -6.57 -1.79 9.85
CA TYR A 51 -5.21 -1.85 9.29
C TYR A 51 -4.25 -2.72 10.10
N ASN A 52 -4.51 -2.98 11.38
CA ASN A 52 -3.72 -3.96 12.14
C ASN A 52 -3.74 -5.32 11.46
N ARG A 53 -4.95 -5.85 11.23
CA ARG A 53 -5.09 -7.15 10.56
C ARG A 53 -4.57 -7.16 9.12
N VAL A 54 -4.70 -6.03 8.40
CA VAL A 54 -4.24 -5.91 7.02
C VAL A 54 -2.72 -5.98 6.95
N VAL A 55 -2.03 -5.21 7.80
CA VAL A 55 -0.57 -5.21 7.87
C VAL A 55 -0.04 -6.57 8.32
N VAL A 56 -0.61 -7.14 9.38
CA VAL A 56 -0.24 -8.49 9.83
C VAL A 56 -0.49 -9.52 8.72
N GLY A 57 -1.59 -9.39 7.97
CA GLY A 57 -1.89 -10.26 6.82
C GLY A 57 -0.84 -10.18 5.72
N ALA A 58 -0.35 -8.97 5.41
CA ALA A 58 0.72 -8.77 4.44
C ALA A 58 2.04 -9.41 4.89
N LEU A 59 2.41 -9.28 6.16
CA LEU A 59 3.60 -9.94 6.73
C LEU A 59 3.44 -11.48 6.71
N ARG A 60 2.26 -12.00 7.01
CA ARG A 60 1.98 -13.45 6.89
C ARG A 60 2.05 -13.96 5.46
N ALA A 61 1.74 -13.13 4.48
CA ALA A 61 1.94 -13.47 3.07
C ALA A 61 3.44 -13.63 2.74
N VAL A 62 4.31 -12.79 3.32
CA VAL A 62 5.77 -12.95 3.23
C VAL A 62 6.20 -14.28 3.89
N ASP A 63 5.70 -14.59 5.09
CA ASP A 63 5.97 -15.89 5.75
C ASP A 63 5.61 -17.06 4.85
N PHE A 64 4.43 -16.97 4.21
CA PHE A 64 3.96 -18.03 3.30
C PHE A 64 4.90 -18.20 2.11
N ILE A 65 5.25 -17.13 1.40
CA ILE A 65 6.19 -17.20 0.26
C ILE A 65 7.53 -17.80 0.69
N CYS A 66 8.08 -17.34 1.82
CA CYS A 66 9.36 -17.82 2.33
C CYS A 66 9.32 -19.29 2.78
N SER A 67 8.15 -19.84 3.09
CA SER A 67 7.97 -21.27 3.45
C SER A 67 7.89 -22.20 2.24
N LEU A 68 7.69 -21.66 1.03
CA LEU A 68 7.57 -22.47 -0.17
C LEU A 68 8.92 -23.10 -0.58
N PRO A 69 8.97 -24.41 -0.85
CA PRO A 69 10.22 -25.08 -1.26
C PRO A 69 10.76 -24.58 -2.60
N GLN A 70 9.94 -23.89 -3.40
CA GLN A 70 10.32 -23.27 -4.67
C GLN A 70 10.99 -21.91 -4.48
N TYR A 71 10.85 -21.28 -3.32
CA TYR A 71 11.48 -19.99 -3.06
C TYR A 71 12.98 -20.14 -2.86
N ASN A 72 13.77 -19.39 -3.61
CA ASN A 72 15.23 -19.53 -3.64
C ASN A 72 15.95 -18.79 -2.48
N GLY A 73 15.21 -18.06 -1.65
CA GLY A 73 15.78 -17.30 -0.52
C GLY A 73 16.55 -16.03 -0.90
N LYS A 74 16.55 -15.60 -2.17
CA LYS A 74 17.42 -14.51 -2.64
C LYS A 74 16.69 -13.21 -2.93
N ALA A 75 15.58 -13.25 -3.63
CA ALA A 75 14.86 -12.05 -4.05
C ALA A 75 13.39 -12.15 -3.69
N LEU A 76 12.90 -11.18 -2.94
CA LEU A 76 11.51 -11.03 -2.58
C LEU A 76 11.08 -9.58 -2.83
N GLY A 77 10.29 -9.38 -3.87
CA GLY A 77 9.71 -8.08 -4.17
C GLY A 77 8.28 -7.94 -3.65
N VAL A 78 7.92 -6.74 -3.26
CA VAL A 78 6.53 -6.38 -2.96
C VAL A 78 6.07 -5.27 -3.89
N THR A 79 4.87 -5.41 -4.44
CA THR A 79 4.32 -4.42 -5.36
C THR A 79 2.84 -4.22 -5.16
N GLY A 80 2.35 -3.05 -5.50
CA GLY A 80 0.94 -2.74 -5.45
C GLY A 80 0.61 -1.31 -5.87
N SER A 81 -0.68 -1.10 -6.09
CA SER A 81 -1.27 0.17 -6.50
C SER A 81 -2.18 0.68 -5.40
N SER A 82 -2.23 2.01 -5.21
CA SER A 82 -3.11 2.66 -4.25
C SER A 82 -2.90 2.12 -2.82
N GLN A 83 -3.90 1.51 -2.22
CA GLN A 83 -3.76 0.84 -0.93
C GLN A 83 -2.70 -0.27 -0.97
N GLY A 84 -2.61 -1.02 -2.08
CA GLY A 84 -1.55 -2.01 -2.31
C GLY A 84 -0.16 -1.37 -2.36
N GLY A 85 -0.04 -0.17 -2.94
CA GLY A 85 1.19 0.63 -2.93
C GLY A 85 1.62 1.03 -1.51
N ALA A 86 0.66 1.46 -0.69
CA ALA A 86 0.88 1.73 0.74
C ALA A 86 1.36 0.47 1.48
N LEU A 87 0.68 -0.66 1.27
CA LEU A 87 1.04 -1.93 1.90
C LEU A 87 2.41 -2.45 1.44
N SER A 88 2.81 -2.18 0.20
CA SER A 88 4.15 -2.50 -0.28
C SER A 88 5.22 -1.73 0.49
N VAL A 89 5.03 -0.42 0.71
CA VAL A 89 5.92 0.39 1.54
C VAL A 89 5.95 -0.12 2.98
N ILE A 90 4.79 -0.37 3.58
CA ILE A 90 4.68 -0.83 4.98
C ILE A 90 5.33 -2.21 5.14
N THR A 91 5.07 -3.15 4.23
CA THR A 91 5.65 -4.50 4.30
C THR A 91 7.16 -4.47 4.15
N ALA A 92 7.69 -3.72 3.18
CA ALA A 92 9.14 -3.57 2.99
C ALA A 92 9.84 -2.88 4.15
N ALA A 93 9.14 -1.98 4.85
CA ALA A 93 9.68 -1.31 6.04
C ALA A 93 9.72 -2.23 7.27
N LEU A 94 8.81 -3.20 7.37
CA LEU A 94 8.66 -4.05 8.55
C LEU A 94 9.31 -5.43 8.41
N ASP A 95 9.57 -5.90 7.19
CA ASP A 95 10.10 -7.24 6.95
C ASP A 95 11.42 -7.19 6.18
N SER A 96 12.50 -7.51 6.86
CA SER A 96 13.85 -7.47 6.31
C SER A 96 14.13 -8.53 5.23
N ARG A 97 13.21 -9.46 5.00
CA ARG A 97 13.31 -10.44 3.90
C ARG A 97 12.91 -9.84 2.55
N VAL A 98 12.17 -8.74 2.56
CA VAL A 98 11.88 -7.97 1.35
C VAL A 98 13.18 -7.33 0.85
N THR A 99 13.46 -7.47 -0.44
CA THR A 99 14.71 -7.01 -1.07
C THR A 99 14.51 -5.80 -1.99
N PHE A 100 13.30 -5.54 -2.44
CA PHE A 100 12.91 -4.36 -3.22
C PHE A 100 11.42 -4.13 -3.16
N LEU A 101 10.97 -2.93 -3.53
CA LEU A 101 9.55 -2.62 -3.65
C LEU A 101 9.24 -1.80 -4.90
N ALA A 102 7.99 -1.93 -5.37
CA ALA A 102 7.43 -1.04 -6.38
C ALA A 102 6.03 -0.58 -5.95
N ALA A 103 5.85 0.73 -5.81
CA ALA A 103 4.60 1.32 -5.34
C ALA A 103 4.05 2.31 -6.36
N VAL A 104 2.83 2.04 -6.85
CA VAL A 104 2.10 2.92 -7.75
C VAL A 104 1.06 3.69 -6.94
N HIS A 105 1.06 5.01 -7.04
CA HIS A 105 0.22 5.98 -6.32
C HIS A 105 -0.18 5.53 -4.90
N PRO A 106 0.80 5.35 -3.99
CA PRO A 106 0.55 4.81 -2.66
C PRO A 106 -0.45 5.67 -1.87
N ALA A 107 -1.46 5.00 -1.30
CA ALA A 107 -2.45 5.60 -0.41
C ALA A 107 -1.93 5.76 1.03
N LEU A 108 -2.78 6.16 1.95
CA LEU A 108 -2.51 6.28 3.40
C LEU A 108 -1.32 7.19 3.72
N CYS A 109 -1.05 8.21 2.90
CA CYS A 109 0.08 9.11 3.09
C CYS A 109 -0.36 10.47 3.64
N ASP A 110 0.38 10.98 4.64
CA ASP A 110 0.30 12.34 5.18
C ASP A 110 -1.13 12.77 5.56
N HIS A 111 -1.81 11.96 6.37
CA HIS A 111 -3.18 12.23 6.80
C HIS A 111 -3.31 13.56 7.55
N GLU A 112 -2.28 13.99 8.26
CA GLU A 112 -2.25 15.26 9.01
C GLU A 112 -2.09 16.50 8.12
N ALA A 113 -1.80 16.33 6.81
CA ALA A 113 -1.75 17.45 5.87
C ALA A 113 -3.03 18.28 5.89
N PHE A 114 -4.17 17.65 6.17
CA PHE A 114 -5.46 18.30 6.38
C PHE A 114 -5.38 19.50 7.35
N PHE A 115 -4.75 19.34 8.50
CA PHE A 115 -4.61 20.40 9.52
C PHE A 115 -3.71 21.56 9.05
N LYS A 116 -2.89 21.28 8.04
CA LYS A 116 -2.01 22.28 7.40
C LYS A 116 -2.61 22.83 6.11
N LYS A 117 -3.91 22.60 5.88
CA LYS A 117 -4.63 23.02 4.66
C LYS A 117 -3.96 22.52 3.37
N ARG A 118 -3.40 21.33 3.40
CA ARG A 118 -2.84 20.62 2.25
C ARG A 118 -3.67 19.38 1.95
N ALA A 119 -3.65 18.93 0.70
CA ALA A 119 -4.28 17.69 0.32
C ALA A 119 -3.59 16.50 1.02
N CYS A 120 -4.38 15.64 1.64
CA CYS A 120 -3.94 14.41 2.28
C CYS A 120 -4.31 13.20 1.41
N GLY A 121 -3.64 12.07 1.62
CA GLY A 121 -3.91 10.84 0.89
C GLY A 121 -5.24 10.18 1.26
N TRP A 122 -5.73 9.32 0.37
CA TRP A 122 -6.87 8.47 0.69
C TRP A 122 -6.63 7.71 2.02
N PRO A 123 -7.66 7.54 2.89
CA PRO A 123 -9.09 7.75 2.67
C PRO A 123 -9.63 9.13 3.08
N HIS A 124 -8.81 10.16 3.19
CA HIS A 124 -9.22 11.53 3.51
C HIS A 124 -10.00 11.62 4.84
N TYR A 125 -9.51 10.94 5.87
CA TYR A 125 -10.22 10.75 7.15
C TYR A 125 -10.87 12.00 7.71
N PHE A 126 -10.17 13.13 7.68
CA PHE A 126 -10.64 14.35 8.35
C PHE A 126 -11.58 15.18 7.49
N TYR A 127 -11.64 14.92 6.18
CA TYR A 127 -12.63 15.52 5.30
C TYR A 127 -14.00 14.88 5.44
N TYR A 128 -14.04 13.56 5.47
CA TYR A 128 -15.30 12.83 5.38
C TYR A 128 -15.83 12.36 6.72
N TYR A 129 -14.95 12.21 7.72
CA TYR A 129 -15.31 11.58 9.00
C TYR A 129 -15.13 12.50 10.22
N GLY A 130 -14.97 13.81 9.94
CA GLY A 130 -14.88 14.85 10.95
C GLY A 130 -13.54 14.94 11.67
N ALA A 131 -13.42 15.94 12.53
CA ALA A 131 -12.22 16.14 13.33
C ALA A 131 -12.00 14.93 14.27
N PRO A 132 -10.76 14.38 14.30
CA PRO A 132 -10.46 13.25 15.17
C PRO A 132 -10.38 13.68 16.64
N ASP A 133 -10.70 12.75 17.53
CA ASP A 133 -10.20 12.81 18.89
C ASP A 133 -8.71 12.40 18.96
N GLU A 134 -8.11 12.50 20.14
CA GLU A 134 -6.68 12.22 20.31
C GLU A 134 -6.32 10.76 19.99
N LYS A 135 -7.17 9.79 20.33
CA LYS A 135 -6.96 8.37 20.07
C LYS A 135 -7.02 8.06 18.56
N GLN A 136 -8.00 8.63 17.89
CA GLN A 136 -8.14 8.51 16.45
C GLN A 136 -6.93 9.11 15.72
N LEU A 137 -6.46 10.26 16.17
CA LEU A 137 -5.29 10.92 15.61
C LEU A 137 -4.03 10.05 15.81
N GLU A 138 -3.83 9.49 17.01
CA GLU A 138 -2.74 8.58 17.28
C GLU A 138 -2.78 7.34 16.39
N THR A 139 -3.95 6.74 16.23
CA THR A 139 -4.13 5.54 15.38
C THR A 139 -3.85 5.85 13.91
N VAL A 140 -4.36 6.98 13.40
CA VAL A 140 -4.13 7.40 12.02
C VAL A 140 -2.65 7.67 11.76
N ARG A 141 -1.96 8.32 12.68
CA ARG A 141 -0.49 8.52 12.62
C ARG A 141 0.27 7.20 12.59
N TYR A 142 -0.17 6.23 13.39
CA TYR A 142 0.47 4.93 13.48
C TYR A 142 0.42 4.16 12.15
N TYR A 143 -0.67 4.29 11.38
CA TYR A 143 -0.84 3.63 10.09
C TYR A 143 -0.55 4.52 8.88
N ASP A 144 0.01 5.70 9.08
CA ASP A 144 0.41 6.58 7.98
C ASP A 144 1.65 6.03 7.26
N THR A 145 1.52 5.82 5.95
CA THR A 145 2.59 5.28 5.09
C THR A 145 3.87 6.10 5.16
N ALA A 146 3.78 7.43 5.36
CA ALA A 146 4.96 8.28 5.46
C ALA A 146 5.82 7.95 6.70
N ASN A 147 5.22 7.43 7.76
CA ASN A 147 5.96 7.01 8.95
C ASN A 147 6.71 5.70 8.72
N PHE A 148 6.14 4.75 8.00
CA PHE A 148 6.83 3.52 7.59
C PHE A 148 7.92 3.79 6.54
N ALA A 149 7.68 4.71 5.62
CA ALA A 149 8.64 5.08 4.59
C ALA A 149 9.99 5.53 5.14
N ARG A 150 10.03 6.11 6.35
CA ARG A 150 11.27 6.46 7.07
C ARG A 150 12.13 5.26 7.43
N LEU A 151 11.54 4.07 7.52
CA LEU A 151 12.19 2.83 7.92
C LEU A 151 12.67 2.00 6.74
N LEU A 152 12.37 2.44 5.50
CA LEU A 152 12.80 1.72 4.30
C LEU A 152 14.32 1.71 4.18
N ASN A 153 14.84 0.50 3.96
CA ASN A 153 16.27 0.24 3.77
C ASN A 153 16.58 -0.55 2.49
N VAL A 154 15.57 -0.74 1.64
CA VAL A 154 15.67 -1.46 0.35
C VAL A 154 15.40 -0.51 -0.81
N PRO A 155 15.89 -0.80 -2.03
CA PRO A 155 15.61 0.02 -3.19
C PRO A 155 14.11 0.02 -3.50
N GLY A 156 13.59 1.18 -3.90
CA GLY A 156 12.19 1.40 -4.21
C GLY A 156 11.96 2.09 -5.55
N TRP A 157 11.03 1.56 -6.32
CA TRP A 157 10.50 2.19 -7.52
C TRP A 157 9.10 2.75 -7.24
N PHE A 158 8.88 4.01 -7.61
CA PHE A 158 7.65 4.74 -7.33
C PHE A 158 7.10 5.38 -8.60
N SER A 159 5.77 5.37 -8.74
CA SER A 159 5.11 6.05 -9.86
C SER A 159 3.75 6.57 -9.43
N TRP A 160 3.36 7.73 -9.95
CA TRP A 160 2.02 8.31 -9.76
C TRP A 160 1.68 9.39 -10.79
N GLY A 161 0.39 9.69 -10.89
CA GLY A 161 -0.13 10.77 -11.70
C GLY A 161 -0.11 12.12 -10.96
N TYR A 162 0.18 13.21 -11.68
CA TYR A 162 0.18 14.55 -11.10
C TYR A 162 -1.23 15.11 -10.87
N ASN A 163 -2.23 14.58 -11.58
CA ASN A 163 -3.64 14.97 -11.42
C ASN A 163 -4.41 13.97 -10.55
N ASP A 164 -3.72 13.24 -9.70
CA ASP A 164 -4.36 12.28 -8.79
C ASP A 164 -5.06 13.01 -7.64
N GLU A 165 -6.39 12.94 -7.61
CA GLU A 165 -7.23 13.54 -6.57
C GLU A 165 -7.54 12.55 -5.44
N VAL A 166 -7.33 11.26 -5.65
CA VAL A 166 -7.55 10.21 -4.64
C VAL A 166 -6.33 10.08 -3.74
N CYS A 167 -5.15 10.00 -4.35
CA CYS A 167 -3.86 10.06 -3.64
C CYS A 167 -3.08 11.27 -4.16
N PRO A 168 -3.36 12.48 -3.68
CA PRO A 168 -2.74 13.68 -4.22
C PRO A 168 -1.21 13.63 -4.16
N PRO A 169 -0.50 14.11 -5.19
CA PRO A 169 0.96 14.08 -5.26
C PRO A 169 1.65 14.62 -4.02
N THR A 170 1.10 15.69 -3.40
CA THR A 170 1.64 16.27 -2.17
C THR A 170 1.74 15.26 -1.03
N SER A 171 0.75 14.36 -0.90
CA SER A 171 0.73 13.32 0.13
C SER A 171 1.73 12.20 -0.18
N MET A 172 1.84 11.81 -1.44
CA MET A 172 2.79 10.79 -1.88
C MET A 172 4.24 11.29 -1.77
N TYR A 173 4.49 12.54 -2.12
CA TYR A 173 5.81 13.17 -1.90
C TYR A 173 6.18 13.24 -0.42
N ALA A 174 5.22 13.39 0.50
CA ALA A 174 5.52 13.36 1.94
C ALA A 174 6.10 12.01 2.37
N ALA A 175 5.61 10.91 1.83
CA ALA A 175 6.19 9.59 2.05
C ALA A 175 7.51 9.40 1.28
N TYR A 176 7.54 9.76 0.01
CA TYR A 176 8.73 9.60 -0.83
C TYR A 176 9.95 10.36 -0.30
N ASN A 177 9.77 11.63 0.10
CA ASN A 177 10.88 12.49 0.50
C ASN A 177 11.59 12.04 1.79
N VAL A 178 10.94 11.26 2.63
CA VAL A 178 11.54 10.76 3.88
C VAL A 178 12.28 9.42 3.72
N ILE A 179 12.21 8.80 2.55
CA ILE A 179 12.96 7.57 2.25
C ILE A 179 14.43 7.93 2.07
N SER A 180 15.31 7.23 2.79
CA SER A 180 16.76 7.40 2.70
C SER A 180 17.46 6.34 1.84
N SER A 181 16.81 5.19 1.59
CA SER A 181 17.33 4.15 0.70
C SER A 181 17.29 4.57 -0.77
N PRO A 182 18.01 3.88 -1.67
CA PRO A 182 17.93 4.13 -3.11
C PRO A 182 16.48 4.11 -3.60
N LYS A 183 16.09 5.13 -4.35
CA LYS A 183 14.72 5.26 -4.83
C LYS A 183 14.67 5.97 -6.18
N GLU A 184 13.70 5.55 -7.00
CA GLU A 184 13.41 6.16 -8.29
C GLU A 184 11.96 6.60 -8.34
N LEU A 185 11.70 7.74 -8.99
CA LEU A 185 10.36 8.27 -9.20
C LEU A 185 10.08 8.45 -10.69
N HIS A 186 8.98 7.87 -11.14
CA HIS A 186 8.47 7.94 -12.50
C HIS A 186 7.08 8.59 -12.52
N PRO A 187 7.01 9.94 -12.52
CA PRO A 187 5.73 10.65 -12.49
C PRO A 187 5.11 10.72 -13.90
N TYR A 188 3.80 10.63 -13.96
CA TYR A 188 2.99 10.82 -15.16
C TYR A 188 2.18 12.11 -15.05
N LEU A 189 2.56 13.14 -15.82
CA LEU A 189 2.04 14.48 -15.64
C LEU A 189 0.55 14.62 -15.97
N GLU A 190 0.03 13.77 -16.85
CA GLU A 190 -1.32 13.87 -17.39
C GLU A 190 -2.33 12.91 -16.77
N THR A 191 -1.88 12.03 -15.86
CA THR A 191 -2.77 11.03 -15.24
C THR A 191 -3.30 11.45 -13.88
N GLY A 192 -4.50 10.96 -13.57
CA GLY A 192 -5.09 10.94 -12.23
C GLY A 192 -4.75 9.65 -11.48
N HIS A 193 -5.72 9.16 -10.68
CA HIS A 193 -5.62 7.89 -9.95
C HIS A 193 -5.79 6.70 -10.90
N TYR A 194 -4.85 6.56 -11.80
CA TYR A 194 -4.82 5.53 -12.84
C TYR A 194 -3.38 5.08 -13.06
N TRP A 195 -3.21 3.85 -13.49
CA TRP A 195 -1.91 3.29 -13.86
C TRP A 195 -1.97 2.79 -15.31
N TYR A 196 -0.87 2.97 -16.03
CA TYR A 196 -0.71 2.44 -17.37
C TYR A 196 -0.01 1.08 -17.34
N GLN A 197 -0.21 0.29 -18.39
CA GLN A 197 0.48 -0.99 -18.55
C GLN A 197 2.00 -0.81 -18.52
N GLU A 198 2.51 0.28 -19.08
CA GLU A 198 3.92 0.62 -19.10
C GLU A 198 4.53 0.76 -17.68
N GLN A 199 3.75 1.20 -16.70
CA GLN A 199 4.20 1.26 -15.31
C GLN A 199 4.42 -0.14 -14.73
N TRP A 200 3.55 -1.10 -15.06
CA TRP A 200 3.71 -2.50 -14.66
C TRP A 200 4.82 -3.20 -15.44
N ASP A 201 4.96 -2.89 -16.70
CA ASP A 201 6.02 -3.44 -17.54
C ASP A 201 7.40 -2.97 -17.05
N ALA A 202 7.52 -1.69 -16.67
CA ALA A 202 8.74 -1.15 -16.08
C ALA A 202 9.09 -1.86 -14.75
N VAL A 203 8.12 -2.08 -13.87
CA VAL A 203 8.30 -2.83 -12.61
C VAL A 203 8.78 -4.25 -12.89
N SER A 204 8.14 -4.93 -13.83
CA SER A 204 8.48 -6.32 -14.19
C SER A 204 9.87 -6.42 -14.82
N TYR A 205 10.25 -5.45 -15.64
CA TYR A 205 11.54 -5.46 -16.34
C TYR A 205 12.71 -5.09 -15.42
N THR A 206 12.53 -4.11 -14.56
CA THR A 206 13.62 -3.58 -13.71
C THR A 206 14.02 -4.53 -12.58
N HIS A 207 13.13 -5.42 -12.14
CA HIS A 207 13.33 -6.25 -10.97
C HIS A 207 13.44 -7.76 -11.24
N LEU A 208 13.26 -8.19 -12.49
CA LEU A 208 13.35 -9.60 -12.90
C LEU A 208 14.58 -9.93 -13.77
N THR A 209 15.34 -8.92 -14.16
CA THR A 209 16.62 -9.05 -14.87
C THR A 209 17.80 -8.82 -13.92
#